data_78c4b5863835465e48eb2e2bee3d95f6
#
_entry.id   78c4b5863835465e48eb2e2bee3d95f6
#
_cell.length_a   1.000
_cell.length_b   1.000
_cell.length_c   1.000
_cell.angle_alpha   90.00
_cell.angle_beta   90.00
_cell.angle_gamma   90.00
#
_symmetry.space_group_name_H-M   'P 1'
#
loop_
_entity.id
_entity.type
_entity.pdbx_description
1 polymer ?
#
loop_
_entity_poly.entity_id
_entity_poly.type
_entity_poly.pdbx_seq_one_letter_code
_entity_poly.pdbx_strand_id
1 'polypeptide(L)'
;MKLNKQIKLYKNIYKIREVEKKISSLYAEQQMRCPVHLSIGQEAIPVGICENLKSSDQVLSAHRAHAHYLAKGGSLKAMISELYGKVTGCAMGKGGSMHLIDISAGMMAAVPIVGSTIPIAVGFAWANKLKNSKKVVVVFFGDGATEEGVFHESLDFASLHKLPILFVCENNFYSVYSNINKRQSKSRNICKIANAVGIKSLKINGNNLSEIFNKSKKIINNIRNKSHPFLLELNTYRLVEHCGPNNDDNLNYRSKSEISYWQKKCPVKLFKKKILSQKAKKNYLTKIEKQVQKEINDAFAYAKKSKFPSKKLLTQHVYAK
;
A
#
# COMPACT_ATOMS: atom_id res chain seq x y z
N MET A 1 -0.77 -20.60 -10.57
CA MET A 1 -0.24 -19.36 -11.23
C MET A 1 0.97 -19.75 -12.05
N LYS A 2 0.99 -19.33 -13.37
CA LYS A 2 2.11 -19.62 -14.31
C LYS A 2 3.42 -18.96 -13.82
N LEU A 3 4.59 -19.54 -14.11
CA LEU A 3 5.90 -19.07 -13.64
C LEU A 3 6.18 -17.60 -14.04
N ASN A 4 5.90 -17.20 -15.28
CA ASN A 4 6.10 -15.81 -15.74
C ASN A 4 5.33 -14.79 -14.88
N LYS A 5 4.11 -15.14 -14.42
CA LYS A 5 3.32 -14.28 -13.53
C LYS A 5 3.96 -14.21 -12.14
N GLN A 6 4.48 -15.32 -11.64
CA GLN A 6 5.20 -15.33 -10.36
C GLN A 6 6.46 -14.46 -10.41
N ILE A 7 7.20 -14.53 -11.50
CA ILE A 7 8.39 -13.71 -11.72
C ILE A 7 8.04 -12.21 -11.74
N LYS A 8 6.95 -11.83 -12.43
CA LYS A 8 6.46 -10.44 -12.44
C LYS A 8 6.10 -9.97 -11.02
N LEU A 9 5.37 -10.78 -10.26
CA LEU A 9 5.02 -10.48 -8.87
C LEU A 9 6.27 -10.36 -7.99
N TYR A 10 7.26 -11.25 -8.17
CA TYR A 10 8.53 -11.16 -7.45
C TYR A 10 9.27 -9.87 -7.75
N LYS A 11 9.39 -9.49 -9.03
CA LYS A 11 10.02 -8.22 -9.43
C LYS A 11 9.39 -7.05 -8.69
N ASN A 12 8.06 -7.02 -8.57
CA ASN A 12 7.34 -5.92 -7.94
C ASN A 12 7.55 -5.87 -6.42
N ILE A 13 7.44 -7.01 -5.70
CA ILE A 13 7.71 -7.00 -4.24
C ILE A 13 9.18 -6.72 -3.93
N TYR A 14 10.11 -7.21 -4.74
CA TYR A 14 11.54 -6.95 -4.63
C TYR A 14 11.84 -5.47 -4.87
N LYS A 15 11.25 -4.88 -5.92
CA LYS A 15 11.39 -3.46 -6.23
C LYS A 15 10.95 -2.59 -5.04
N ILE A 16 9.76 -2.84 -4.49
CA ILE A 16 9.27 -2.09 -3.32
C ILE A 16 10.25 -2.21 -2.16
N ARG A 17 10.68 -3.42 -1.81
CA ARG A 17 11.64 -3.67 -0.72
C ARG A 17 12.93 -2.88 -0.91
N GLU A 18 13.51 -2.92 -2.10
CA GLU A 18 14.81 -2.27 -2.33
C GLU A 18 14.70 -0.75 -2.46
N VAL A 19 13.57 -0.22 -2.96
CA VAL A 19 13.26 1.21 -2.90
C VAL A 19 13.20 1.70 -1.45
N GLU A 20 12.44 1.00 -0.61
CA GLU A 20 12.28 1.35 0.81
C GLU A 20 13.61 1.29 1.57
N LYS A 21 14.42 0.26 1.32
CA LYS A 21 15.78 0.18 1.89
C LYS A 21 16.68 1.33 1.42
N LYS A 22 16.58 1.72 0.15
CA LYS A 22 17.35 2.83 -0.39
C LYS A 22 16.92 4.16 0.22
N ILE A 23 15.61 4.36 0.42
CA ILE A 23 15.08 5.52 1.17
C ILE A 23 15.69 5.53 2.57
N SER A 24 15.59 4.41 3.30
CA SER A 24 16.13 4.26 4.65
C SER A 24 17.63 4.62 4.70
N SER A 25 18.44 4.06 3.80
CA SER A 25 19.90 4.26 3.80
C SER A 25 20.34 5.69 3.47
N LEU A 26 19.54 6.43 2.67
CA LEU A 26 19.88 7.79 2.25
C LEU A 26 19.18 8.88 3.09
N TYR A 27 18.30 8.48 4.02
CA TYR A 27 17.54 9.44 4.81
C TYR A 27 18.44 10.30 5.71
N ALA A 28 19.51 9.74 6.22
CA ALA A 28 20.50 10.46 7.03
C ALA A 28 21.20 11.61 6.28
N GLU A 29 21.20 11.62 4.93
CA GLU A 29 21.69 12.75 4.11
C GLU A 29 20.81 14.01 4.27
N GLN A 30 19.68 13.94 4.94
CA GLN A 30 18.71 15.01 5.22
C GLN A 30 18.22 15.77 3.97
N GLN A 31 18.31 15.14 2.79
CA GLN A 31 17.79 15.70 1.54
C GLN A 31 16.29 15.39 1.36
N MET A 32 15.79 14.30 1.97
CA MET A 32 14.36 13.96 2.07
C MET A 32 13.82 14.55 3.38
N ARG A 33 13.18 15.72 3.31
CA ARG A 33 12.74 16.48 4.49
C ARG A 33 11.27 16.23 4.87
N CYS A 34 10.77 15.06 4.59
CA CYS A 34 9.41 14.65 4.96
C CYS A 34 9.47 13.41 5.85
N PRO A 35 8.56 13.24 6.81
CA PRO A 35 8.40 11.97 7.52
C PRO A 35 8.15 10.83 6.55
N VAL A 36 8.82 9.69 6.74
CA VAL A 36 8.65 8.51 5.89
C VAL A 36 8.03 7.36 6.67
N HIS A 37 7.13 6.62 6.04
CA HIS A 37 6.46 5.46 6.61
C HIS A 37 6.72 4.26 5.71
N LEU A 38 7.77 3.50 6.03
CA LEU A 38 8.24 2.42 5.17
C LEU A 38 7.36 1.17 5.27
N SER A 39 7.11 0.53 4.14
CA SER A 39 6.25 -0.66 4.01
C SER A 39 7.01 -1.97 4.14
N ILE A 40 8.25 -1.94 4.67
CA ILE A 40 9.11 -3.13 4.80
C ILE A 40 8.44 -4.20 5.65
N GLY A 41 8.16 -5.35 5.06
CA GLY A 41 7.41 -6.47 5.65
C GLY A 41 6.00 -6.64 5.11
N GLN A 42 5.41 -5.61 4.49
CA GLN A 42 4.01 -5.57 4.06
C GLN A 42 3.84 -5.57 2.52
N GLU A 43 4.90 -5.77 1.74
CA GLU A 43 4.92 -5.58 0.28
C GLU A 43 3.99 -6.53 -0.49
N ALA A 44 3.66 -7.69 0.09
CA ALA A 44 2.85 -8.69 -0.60
C ALA A 44 1.40 -8.24 -0.83
N ILE A 45 0.83 -7.44 0.10
CA ILE A 45 -0.56 -7.01 0.03
C ILE A 45 -0.79 -6.09 -1.16
N PRO A 46 -0.11 -4.93 -1.27
CA PRO A 46 -0.33 -4.03 -2.39
C PRO A 46 -0.05 -4.71 -3.74
N VAL A 47 1.03 -5.49 -3.85
CA VAL A 47 1.36 -6.16 -5.11
C VAL A 47 0.34 -7.23 -5.48
N GLY A 48 -0.08 -8.07 -4.53
CA GLY A 48 -1.05 -9.13 -4.77
C GLY A 48 -2.42 -8.61 -5.18
N ILE A 49 -2.82 -7.45 -4.70
CA ILE A 49 -4.11 -6.82 -5.01
C ILE A 49 -4.02 -6.00 -6.30
N CYS A 50 -3.08 -5.05 -6.38
CA CYS A 50 -2.98 -4.12 -7.51
C CYS A 50 -2.69 -4.82 -8.84
N GLU A 51 -2.02 -5.97 -8.84
CA GLU A 51 -1.76 -6.76 -10.05
C GLU A 51 -3.05 -7.34 -10.68
N ASN A 52 -4.18 -7.31 -9.99
CA ASN A 52 -5.50 -7.70 -10.47
C ASN A 52 -6.38 -6.51 -10.87
N LEU A 53 -5.89 -5.29 -10.67
CA LEU A 53 -6.59 -4.07 -11.05
C LEU A 53 -6.27 -3.67 -12.50
N LYS A 54 -7.22 -3.00 -13.13
CA LYS A 54 -7.02 -2.27 -14.38
C LYS A 54 -6.36 -0.91 -14.10
N SER A 55 -5.75 -0.30 -15.11
CA SER A 55 -5.22 1.07 -14.98
C SER A 55 -6.32 2.06 -14.59
N SER A 56 -7.54 1.86 -15.11
CA SER A 56 -8.72 2.70 -14.81
C SER A 56 -9.31 2.52 -13.41
N ASP A 57 -8.97 1.44 -12.68
CA ASP A 57 -9.42 1.25 -11.30
C ASP A 57 -8.70 2.22 -10.36
N GLN A 58 -9.38 2.61 -9.30
CA GLN A 58 -8.97 3.69 -8.41
C GLN A 58 -8.48 3.15 -7.07
N VAL A 59 -7.33 3.63 -6.62
CA VAL A 59 -6.70 3.23 -5.36
C VAL A 59 -6.53 4.45 -4.46
N LEU A 60 -6.89 4.29 -3.19
CA LEU A 60 -6.61 5.24 -2.12
C LEU A 60 -5.82 4.55 -1.01
N SER A 61 -4.99 5.31 -0.32
CA SER A 61 -4.10 4.79 0.70
C SER A 61 -4.00 5.73 1.90
N ALA A 62 -3.69 5.16 3.07
CA ALA A 62 -3.24 5.91 4.23
C ALA A 62 -1.78 6.39 4.04
N HIS A 63 -1.17 6.87 5.13
CA HIS A 63 0.18 7.45 5.13
C HIS A 63 1.31 6.52 4.66
N ARG A 64 1.19 5.18 4.78
CA ARG A 64 2.17 4.17 4.35
C ARG A 64 1.96 3.81 2.87
N ALA A 65 2.10 4.82 2.00
CA ALA A 65 1.59 4.75 0.65
C ALA A 65 2.59 4.29 -0.42
N HIS A 66 3.89 4.24 -0.14
CA HIS A 66 4.92 3.94 -1.14
C HIS A 66 4.65 2.64 -1.90
N ALA A 67 4.35 1.56 -1.16
CA ALA A 67 4.08 0.25 -1.74
C ALA A 67 2.79 0.25 -2.58
N HIS A 68 1.74 0.94 -2.15
CA HIS A 68 0.49 1.07 -2.89
C HIS A 68 0.68 1.85 -4.19
N TYR A 69 1.37 2.99 -4.10
CA TYR A 69 1.70 3.83 -5.25
C TYR A 69 2.49 3.05 -6.31
N LEU A 70 3.57 2.39 -5.91
CA LEU A 70 4.39 1.60 -6.83
C LEU A 70 3.66 0.37 -7.38
N ALA A 71 2.92 -0.35 -6.55
CA ALA A 71 2.15 -1.52 -6.97
C ALA A 71 1.02 -1.16 -7.93
N LYS A 72 0.41 0.03 -7.80
CA LYS A 72 -0.62 0.52 -8.73
C LYS A 72 -0.04 0.97 -10.07
N GLY A 73 1.26 1.17 -10.15
CA GLY A 73 1.95 1.56 -11.38
C GLY A 73 2.42 3.01 -11.40
N GLY A 74 2.40 3.69 -10.27
CA GLY A 74 2.93 5.05 -10.13
C GLY A 74 4.43 5.14 -10.47
N SER A 75 4.86 6.27 -10.98
CA SER A 75 6.22 6.51 -11.44
C SER A 75 7.22 6.53 -10.28
N LEU A 76 8.20 5.62 -10.28
CA LEU A 76 9.27 5.62 -9.28
C LEU A 76 10.07 6.93 -9.27
N LYS A 77 10.38 7.49 -10.44
CA LYS A 77 11.09 8.78 -10.54
C LYS A 77 10.29 9.91 -9.91
N ALA A 78 8.99 9.96 -10.18
CA ALA A 78 8.10 10.98 -9.61
C ALA A 78 7.96 10.81 -8.08
N MET A 79 7.83 9.57 -7.58
CA MET A 79 7.76 9.30 -6.15
C MET A 79 9.04 9.75 -5.42
N ILE A 80 10.20 9.35 -5.91
CA ILE A 80 11.47 9.74 -5.27
C ILE A 80 11.68 11.25 -5.38
N SER A 81 11.37 11.88 -6.51
CA SER A 81 11.42 13.34 -6.65
C SER A 81 10.51 14.05 -5.64
N GLU A 82 9.33 13.47 -5.34
CA GLU A 82 8.42 14.02 -4.33
C GLU A 82 9.03 13.97 -2.93
N LEU A 83 9.67 12.86 -2.55
CA LEU A 83 10.34 12.75 -1.26
C LEU A 83 11.50 13.75 -1.11
N TYR A 84 12.17 14.07 -2.22
CA TYR A 84 13.23 15.09 -2.26
C TYR A 84 12.68 16.53 -2.40
N GLY A 85 11.36 16.72 -2.40
CA GLY A 85 10.72 18.04 -2.53
C GLY A 85 10.94 18.72 -3.88
N LYS A 86 11.08 17.93 -4.97
CA LYS A 86 11.43 18.44 -6.30
C LYS A 86 10.18 18.71 -7.14
N VAL A 87 10.27 19.68 -8.05
CA VAL A 87 9.16 20.04 -8.96
C VAL A 87 8.72 18.88 -9.87
N THR A 88 9.60 17.92 -10.11
CA THR A 88 9.33 16.69 -10.88
C THR A 88 8.68 15.59 -10.05
N GLY A 89 8.34 15.87 -8.79
CA GLY A 89 7.56 14.98 -7.93
C GLY A 89 6.11 14.85 -8.36
N CYS A 90 5.46 13.78 -7.93
CA CYS A 90 4.08 13.47 -8.31
C CYS A 90 3.06 14.52 -7.82
N ALA A 91 3.39 15.30 -6.79
CA ALA A 91 2.66 16.47 -6.30
C ALA A 91 3.52 17.75 -6.36
N MET A 92 4.46 17.79 -7.28
CA MET A 92 5.38 18.93 -7.52
C MET A 92 6.18 19.34 -6.28
N GLY A 93 6.54 18.36 -5.43
CA GLY A 93 7.31 18.57 -4.21
C GLY A 93 6.51 19.14 -3.04
N LYS A 94 5.17 19.21 -3.13
CA LYS A 94 4.30 19.76 -2.08
C LYS A 94 3.80 18.73 -1.07
N GLY A 95 3.74 17.45 -1.46
CA GLY A 95 3.06 16.40 -0.70
C GLY A 95 3.99 15.59 0.19
N GLY A 96 5.22 15.36 -0.22
CA GLY A 96 6.15 14.46 0.44
C GLY A 96 5.68 13.00 0.44
N SER A 97 6.17 12.21 1.39
CA SER A 97 5.97 10.76 1.47
C SER A 97 4.50 10.32 1.65
N MET A 98 3.69 11.13 2.34
CA MET A 98 2.35 10.73 2.78
C MET A 98 1.21 11.21 1.86
N HIS A 99 1.52 11.95 0.79
CA HIS A 99 0.52 12.54 -0.11
C HIS A 99 0.82 12.18 -1.58
N LEU A 100 1.15 10.93 -1.82
CA LEU A 100 1.44 10.43 -3.16
C LEU A 100 0.17 10.35 -4.00
N ILE A 101 0.25 10.82 -5.24
CA ILE A 101 -0.85 10.84 -6.20
C ILE A 101 -0.30 10.53 -7.60
N ASP A 102 -1.01 9.70 -8.37
CA ASP A 102 -0.76 9.48 -9.79
C ASP A 102 -2.07 9.08 -10.46
N ILE A 103 -2.82 10.08 -10.91
CA ILE A 103 -4.16 9.88 -11.51
C ILE A 103 -4.07 9.00 -12.74
N SER A 104 -2.99 9.12 -13.53
CA SER A 104 -2.80 8.34 -14.76
C SER A 104 -2.63 6.84 -14.46
N ALA A 105 -2.00 6.52 -13.34
CA ALA A 105 -1.89 5.15 -12.85
C ALA A 105 -3.14 4.68 -12.08
N GLY A 106 -4.07 5.60 -11.73
CA GLY A 106 -5.23 5.33 -10.90
C GLY A 106 -4.94 5.35 -9.39
N MET A 107 -3.81 5.92 -8.97
CA MET A 107 -3.54 6.23 -7.56
C MET A 107 -4.12 7.61 -7.25
N MET A 108 -5.31 7.63 -6.65
CA MET A 108 -6.11 8.84 -6.53
C MET A 108 -5.68 9.74 -5.38
N ALA A 109 -5.29 9.14 -4.25
CA ALA A 109 -4.78 9.89 -3.10
C ALA A 109 -4.08 8.98 -2.09
N ALA A 110 -3.12 9.56 -1.36
CA ALA A 110 -2.65 9.09 -0.07
C ALA A 110 -2.81 10.21 0.95
N VAL A 111 -3.37 9.92 2.13
CA VAL A 111 -3.65 10.92 3.16
C VAL A 111 -3.21 10.41 4.53
N PRO A 112 -2.51 11.23 5.36
CA PRO A 112 -1.99 10.79 6.65
C PRO A 112 -3.04 10.70 7.76
N ILE A 113 -4.18 11.37 7.62
CA ILE A 113 -5.25 11.37 8.63
C ILE A 113 -5.86 9.97 8.69
N VAL A 114 -5.74 9.33 9.85
CA VAL A 114 -6.21 7.96 10.06
C VAL A 114 -7.72 7.86 9.80
N GLY A 115 -8.13 6.87 9.02
CA GLY A 115 -9.53 6.65 8.65
C GLY A 115 -10.07 7.51 7.51
N SER A 116 -9.52 8.71 7.25
CA SER A 116 -10.09 9.70 6.32
C SER A 116 -10.21 9.22 4.87
N THR A 117 -9.30 8.36 4.40
CA THR A 117 -9.36 7.85 3.03
C THR A 117 -10.50 6.87 2.79
N ILE A 118 -11.10 6.31 3.85
CA ILE A 118 -12.18 5.34 3.75
C ILE A 118 -13.45 6.01 3.18
N PRO A 119 -13.99 7.09 3.79
CA PRO A 119 -15.17 7.77 3.23
C PRO A 119 -14.88 8.44 1.89
N ILE A 120 -13.65 8.93 1.66
CA ILE A 120 -13.26 9.46 0.34
C ILE A 120 -13.37 8.38 -0.73
N ALA A 121 -12.90 7.15 -0.44
CA ALA A 121 -13.00 6.02 -1.36
C ALA A 121 -14.47 5.60 -1.59
N VAL A 122 -15.30 5.69 -0.57
CA VAL A 122 -16.76 5.46 -0.69
C VAL A 122 -17.37 6.49 -1.64
N GLY A 123 -16.99 7.76 -1.54
CA GLY A 123 -17.41 8.81 -2.47
C GLY A 123 -17.00 8.53 -3.93
N PHE A 124 -15.76 8.06 -4.17
CA PHE A 124 -15.34 7.61 -5.51
C PHE A 124 -16.17 6.43 -6.02
N ALA A 125 -16.46 5.46 -5.16
CA ALA A 125 -17.26 4.29 -5.54
C ALA A 125 -18.72 4.68 -5.81
N TRP A 126 -19.27 5.61 -5.04
CA TRP A 126 -20.59 6.19 -5.27
C TRP A 126 -20.67 6.89 -6.63
N ALA A 127 -19.70 7.77 -6.93
CA ALA A 127 -19.63 8.45 -8.22
C ALA A 127 -19.50 7.46 -9.39
N ASN A 128 -18.70 6.39 -9.24
CA ASN A 128 -18.60 5.33 -10.24
C ASN A 128 -19.95 4.64 -10.48
N LYS A 129 -20.68 4.37 -9.42
CA LYS A 129 -22.02 3.74 -9.54
C LYS A 129 -23.03 4.65 -10.23
N LEU A 130 -23.10 5.94 -9.85
CA LEU A 130 -24.00 6.91 -10.48
C LEU A 130 -23.69 7.08 -11.98
N LYS A 131 -22.42 6.98 -12.36
CA LYS A 131 -21.96 7.04 -13.76
C LYS A 131 -22.04 5.70 -14.49
N ASN A 132 -22.63 4.66 -13.91
CA ASN A 132 -22.64 3.29 -14.47
C ASN A 132 -21.26 2.77 -14.86
N SER A 133 -20.21 3.23 -14.20
CA SER A 133 -18.84 2.84 -14.49
C SER A 133 -18.51 1.45 -13.92
N LYS A 134 -17.72 0.67 -14.64
CA LYS A 134 -17.22 -0.64 -14.19
C LYS A 134 -15.90 -0.56 -13.44
N LYS A 135 -15.46 0.64 -13.04
CA LYS A 135 -14.27 0.83 -12.22
C LYS A 135 -14.49 0.28 -10.82
N VAL A 136 -13.45 -0.32 -10.27
CA VAL A 136 -13.42 -0.76 -8.87
C VAL A 136 -12.58 0.23 -8.08
N VAL A 137 -13.06 0.58 -6.89
CA VAL A 137 -12.29 1.38 -5.94
C VAL A 137 -11.67 0.46 -4.90
N VAL A 138 -10.41 0.67 -4.57
CA VAL A 138 -9.71 -0.05 -3.49
C VAL A 138 -9.16 0.97 -2.51
N VAL A 139 -9.43 0.77 -1.23
CA VAL A 139 -8.85 1.60 -0.16
C VAL A 139 -8.03 0.75 0.79
N PHE A 140 -6.76 1.13 0.98
CA PHE A 140 -5.83 0.49 1.91
C PHE A 140 -5.75 1.30 3.21
N PHE A 141 -5.87 0.61 4.34
CA PHE A 141 -5.78 1.21 5.68
C PHE A 141 -5.27 0.20 6.70
N GLY A 142 -4.70 0.70 7.79
CA GLY A 142 -4.23 -0.13 8.91
C GLY A 142 -5.36 -0.51 9.88
N ASP A 143 -5.07 -1.45 10.78
CA ASP A 143 -6.01 -1.92 11.80
C ASP A 143 -6.51 -0.78 12.72
N GLY A 144 -5.66 0.21 13.05
CA GLY A 144 -6.08 1.37 13.84
C GLY A 144 -7.19 2.21 13.20
N ALA A 145 -7.25 2.27 11.86
CA ALA A 145 -8.32 3.00 11.17
C ALA A 145 -9.71 2.38 11.37
N THR A 146 -9.77 1.11 11.77
CA THR A 146 -11.05 0.44 12.09
C THR A 146 -11.65 0.85 13.42
N GLU A 147 -10.94 1.65 14.21
CA GLU A 147 -11.37 2.19 15.49
C GLU A 147 -12.05 3.56 15.34
N GLU A 148 -11.87 4.21 14.19
CA GLU A 148 -12.51 5.47 13.86
C GLU A 148 -14.00 5.27 13.53
N GLY A 149 -14.86 6.17 14.00
CA GLY A 149 -16.32 6.10 13.74
C GLY A 149 -16.65 6.07 12.26
N VAL A 150 -15.91 6.85 11.45
CA VAL A 150 -16.08 6.95 10.00
C VAL A 150 -15.87 5.62 9.26
N PHE A 151 -15.13 4.66 9.83
CA PHE A 151 -15.03 3.31 9.28
C PHE A 151 -16.39 2.61 9.27
N HIS A 152 -17.11 2.66 10.38
CA HIS A 152 -18.44 2.04 10.54
C HIS A 152 -19.47 2.69 9.61
N GLU A 153 -19.53 4.02 9.61
CA GLU A 153 -20.42 4.79 8.73
C GLU A 153 -20.18 4.48 7.25
N SER A 154 -18.91 4.39 6.87
CA SER A 154 -18.50 4.07 5.49
C SER A 154 -18.90 2.66 5.06
N LEU A 155 -18.81 1.68 5.96
CA LEU A 155 -19.28 0.31 5.69
C LEU A 155 -20.79 0.28 5.48
N ASP A 156 -21.55 0.92 6.37
CA ASP A 156 -23.02 0.98 6.27
C ASP A 156 -23.47 1.62 4.95
N PHE A 157 -22.92 2.78 4.63
CA PHE A 157 -23.21 3.47 3.38
C PHE A 157 -22.86 2.63 2.15
N ALA A 158 -21.67 2.02 2.14
CA ALA A 158 -21.22 1.20 1.01
C ALA A 158 -22.11 -0.05 0.84
N SER A 159 -22.56 -0.65 1.93
CA SER A 159 -23.46 -1.81 1.92
C SER A 159 -24.83 -1.44 1.38
N LEU A 160 -25.48 -0.42 1.97
CA LEU A 160 -26.79 0.08 1.59
C LEU A 160 -26.84 0.39 0.08
N HIS A 161 -25.82 1.08 -0.40
CA HIS A 161 -25.75 1.50 -1.80
C HIS A 161 -25.06 0.49 -2.72
N LYS A 162 -24.70 -0.72 -2.24
CA LYS A 162 -24.06 -1.79 -3.04
C LYS A 162 -22.91 -1.24 -3.90
N LEU A 163 -21.93 -0.59 -3.26
CA LEU A 163 -20.86 0.13 -3.97
C LEU A 163 -19.75 -0.80 -4.50
N PRO A 164 -19.14 -0.49 -5.66
CA PRO A 164 -18.04 -1.27 -6.23
C PRO A 164 -16.70 -0.98 -5.53
N ILE A 165 -16.60 -1.29 -4.23
CA ILE A 165 -15.44 -0.98 -3.40
C ILE A 165 -14.87 -2.22 -2.71
N LEU A 166 -13.54 -2.30 -2.63
CA LEU A 166 -12.78 -3.25 -1.83
C LEU A 166 -12.10 -2.50 -0.68
N PHE A 167 -12.52 -2.78 0.53
CA PHE A 167 -11.86 -2.34 1.76
C PHE A 167 -10.72 -3.30 2.09
N VAL A 168 -9.49 -2.82 2.21
CA VAL A 168 -8.29 -3.62 2.48
C VAL A 168 -7.68 -3.17 3.81
N CYS A 169 -7.89 -3.97 4.84
CA CYS A 169 -7.29 -3.77 6.15
C CYS A 169 -5.94 -4.49 6.23
N GLU A 170 -4.85 -3.74 6.24
CA GLU A 170 -3.50 -4.24 6.50
C GLU A 170 -3.28 -4.33 8.02
N ASN A 171 -3.74 -5.43 8.62
CA ASN A 171 -3.65 -5.64 10.06
C ASN A 171 -2.23 -6.07 10.44
N ASN A 172 -1.41 -5.10 10.85
CA ASN A 172 -0.05 -5.33 11.33
C ASN A 172 0.06 -5.39 12.86
N PHE A 173 -1.09 -5.39 13.55
CA PHE A 173 -1.25 -5.51 15.00
C PHE A 173 -0.79 -4.30 15.82
N TYR A 174 -0.30 -3.26 15.19
CA TYR A 174 0.22 -2.08 15.89
C TYR A 174 -0.26 -0.77 15.27
N SER A 175 -0.79 0.11 16.11
CA SER A 175 -0.98 1.52 15.79
C SER A 175 0.12 2.30 16.51
N VAL A 176 1.08 2.85 15.75
CA VAL A 176 2.36 3.36 16.24
C VAL A 176 3.07 2.29 17.07
N TYR A 177 3.08 2.40 18.40
CA TYR A 177 3.68 1.45 19.35
C TYR A 177 2.63 0.66 20.15
N SER A 178 1.35 0.99 20.00
CA SER A 178 0.26 0.32 20.73
C SER A 178 -0.16 -0.97 20.05
N ASN A 179 0.01 -2.10 20.75
CA ASN A 179 -0.48 -3.39 20.27
C ASN A 179 -2.01 -3.41 20.21
N ILE A 180 -2.58 -4.10 19.24
CA ILE A 180 -4.03 -4.23 19.02
C ILE A 180 -4.78 -4.71 20.28
N ASN A 181 -4.18 -5.60 21.06
CA ASN A 181 -4.77 -6.12 22.31
C ASN A 181 -4.93 -5.07 23.42
N LYS A 182 -4.24 -3.92 23.33
CA LYS A 182 -4.38 -2.78 24.23
C LYS A 182 -5.43 -1.76 23.76
N ARG A 183 -5.83 -1.83 22.49
CA ARG A 183 -6.72 -0.87 21.84
C ARG A 183 -8.10 -1.46 21.54
N GLN A 184 -8.16 -2.78 21.31
CA GLN A 184 -9.38 -3.46 20.94
C GLN A 184 -9.71 -4.57 21.92
N SER A 185 -11.01 -4.75 22.21
CA SER A 185 -11.50 -5.91 22.97
C SER A 185 -11.10 -7.22 22.27
N LYS A 186 -10.79 -8.24 23.07
CA LYS A 186 -10.49 -9.60 22.55
C LYS A 186 -11.61 -10.21 21.70
N SER A 187 -12.85 -9.80 21.93
CA SER A 187 -14.03 -10.22 21.17
C SER A 187 -14.22 -9.46 19.87
N ARG A 188 -13.52 -8.32 19.69
CA ARG A 188 -13.64 -7.51 18.46
C ARG A 188 -13.09 -8.27 17.26
N ASN A 189 -13.85 -8.29 16.19
CA ASN A 189 -13.48 -8.96 14.95
C ASN A 189 -13.89 -8.09 13.76
N ILE A 190 -12.90 -7.60 13.03
CA ILE A 190 -13.09 -6.66 11.90
C ILE A 190 -13.98 -7.29 10.82
N CYS A 191 -13.78 -8.57 10.49
CA CYS A 191 -14.61 -9.27 9.53
C CYS A 191 -16.07 -9.43 10.01
N LYS A 192 -16.29 -9.73 11.29
CA LYS A 192 -17.65 -9.81 11.85
C LYS A 192 -18.37 -8.47 11.82
N ILE A 193 -17.66 -7.36 12.05
CA ILE A 193 -18.21 -6.00 11.93
C ILE A 193 -18.72 -5.76 10.52
N ALA A 194 -17.89 -6.04 9.50
CA ALA A 194 -18.30 -5.89 8.11
C ALA A 194 -19.50 -6.80 7.74
N ASN A 195 -19.49 -8.05 8.22
CA ASN A 195 -20.58 -8.99 7.96
C ASN A 195 -21.91 -8.54 8.63
N ALA A 196 -21.86 -7.91 9.81
CA ALA A 196 -23.03 -7.43 10.52
C ALA A 196 -23.79 -6.35 9.72
N VAL A 197 -23.08 -5.56 8.91
CA VAL A 197 -23.69 -4.57 8.02
C VAL A 197 -23.89 -5.09 6.58
N GLY A 198 -23.80 -6.41 6.37
CA GLY A 198 -24.08 -7.03 5.06
C GLY A 198 -22.90 -7.05 4.07
N ILE A 199 -21.68 -6.64 4.48
CA ILE A 199 -20.50 -6.70 3.63
C ILE A 199 -19.81 -8.04 3.82
N LYS A 200 -19.66 -8.81 2.73
CA LYS A 200 -18.87 -10.04 2.74
C LYS A 200 -17.41 -9.73 3.08
N SER A 201 -16.82 -10.55 3.92
CA SER A 201 -15.43 -10.36 4.35
C SER A 201 -14.63 -11.65 4.32
N LEU A 202 -13.30 -11.50 4.31
CA LEU A 202 -12.37 -12.61 4.37
C LEU A 202 -11.10 -12.17 5.10
N LYS A 203 -10.60 -13.02 6.02
CA LYS A 203 -9.32 -12.83 6.68
C LYS A 203 -8.31 -13.83 6.14
N ILE A 204 -7.13 -13.36 5.72
CA ILE A 204 -6.07 -14.20 5.15
C ILE A 204 -4.68 -13.76 5.62
N ASN A 205 -3.69 -14.60 5.30
CA ASN A 205 -2.28 -14.29 5.58
C ASN A 205 -1.77 -13.21 4.59
N GLY A 206 -1.48 -12.01 5.10
CA GLY A 206 -0.97 -10.87 4.35
C GLY A 206 0.47 -11.01 3.82
N ASN A 207 1.20 -12.07 4.23
CA ASN A 207 2.54 -12.36 3.73
C ASN A 207 2.56 -13.47 2.66
N ASN A 208 1.40 -14.07 2.34
CA ASN A 208 1.27 -15.07 1.29
C ASN A 208 0.83 -14.44 -0.04
N LEU A 209 1.80 -13.93 -0.81
CA LEU A 209 1.55 -13.24 -2.09
C LEU A 209 0.70 -14.05 -3.07
N SER A 210 0.92 -15.39 -3.13
CA SER A 210 0.15 -16.24 -4.04
C SER A 210 -1.33 -16.34 -3.66
N GLU A 211 -1.61 -16.44 -2.39
CA GLU A 211 -2.97 -16.49 -1.86
C GLU A 211 -3.69 -15.16 -2.07
N ILE A 212 -3.02 -14.05 -1.72
CA ILE A 212 -3.54 -12.70 -1.92
C ILE A 212 -3.92 -12.49 -3.39
N PHE A 213 -3.00 -12.80 -4.31
CA PHE A 213 -3.24 -12.64 -5.75
C PHE A 213 -4.46 -13.46 -6.22
N ASN A 214 -4.56 -14.73 -5.83
CA ASN A 214 -5.64 -15.59 -6.28
C ASN A 214 -7.00 -15.20 -5.69
N LYS A 215 -7.04 -14.87 -4.39
CA LYS A 215 -8.27 -14.47 -3.70
C LYS A 215 -8.75 -13.09 -4.17
N SER A 216 -7.85 -12.09 -4.24
CA SER A 216 -8.20 -10.75 -4.69
C SER A 216 -8.68 -10.73 -6.15
N LYS A 217 -8.12 -11.57 -7.03
CA LYS A 217 -8.61 -11.71 -8.41
C LYS A 217 -10.09 -12.07 -8.47
N LYS A 218 -10.52 -13.06 -7.67
CA LYS A 218 -11.92 -13.49 -7.62
C LYS A 218 -12.81 -12.40 -7.02
N ILE A 219 -12.35 -11.77 -5.94
CA ILE A 219 -13.08 -10.71 -5.22
C ILE A 219 -13.27 -9.49 -6.14
N ILE A 220 -12.19 -8.98 -6.75
CA ILE A 220 -12.23 -7.80 -7.62
C ILE A 220 -13.14 -8.05 -8.84
N ASN A 221 -13.07 -9.23 -9.45
CA ASN A 221 -13.97 -9.59 -10.55
C ASN A 221 -15.43 -9.63 -10.11
N ASN A 222 -15.71 -10.15 -8.90
CA ASN A 222 -17.06 -10.17 -8.37
C ASN A 222 -17.59 -8.75 -8.08
N ILE A 223 -16.76 -7.89 -7.45
CA ILE A 223 -17.10 -6.47 -7.21
C ILE A 223 -17.42 -5.77 -8.53
N ARG A 224 -16.57 -5.96 -9.55
CA ARG A 224 -16.76 -5.34 -10.87
C ARG A 224 -18.06 -5.74 -11.56
N ASN A 225 -18.44 -7.01 -11.43
CA ASN A 225 -19.59 -7.55 -12.14
C ASN A 225 -20.90 -7.34 -11.38
N LYS A 226 -20.86 -7.37 -10.04
CA LYS A 226 -22.06 -7.35 -9.18
C LYS A 226 -22.27 -6.06 -8.41
N SER A 227 -21.27 -5.16 -8.42
CA SER A 227 -21.30 -3.90 -7.63
C SER A 227 -21.67 -4.13 -6.17
N HIS A 228 -20.96 -5.06 -5.50
CA HIS A 228 -21.11 -5.29 -4.06
C HIS A 228 -19.79 -5.02 -3.35
N PRO A 229 -19.79 -4.31 -2.21
CA PRO A 229 -18.59 -4.08 -1.43
C PRO A 229 -18.06 -5.38 -0.83
N PHE A 230 -16.74 -5.39 -0.55
CA PHE A 230 -16.08 -6.51 0.11
C PHE A 230 -15.01 -5.99 1.07
N LEU A 231 -14.81 -6.63 2.21
CA LEU A 231 -13.72 -6.33 3.14
C LEU A 231 -12.72 -7.49 3.17
N LEU A 232 -11.44 -7.16 2.99
CA LEU A 232 -10.34 -8.09 3.07
C LEU A 232 -9.41 -7.69 4.22
N GLU A 233 -9.34 -8.50 5.28
CA GLU A 233 -8.40 -8.34 6.39
C GLU A 233 -7.18 -9.21 6.15
N LEU A 234 -5.98 -8.59 6.13
CA LEU A 234 -4.73 -9.27 5.85
C LEU A 234 -3.75 -9.09 7.01
N ASN A 235 -3.50 -10.19 7.73
CA ASN A 235 -2.53 -10.19 8.81
C ASN A 235 -1.12 -10.12 8.24
N THR A 236 -0.40 -9.09 8.61
CA THR A 236 0.96 -8.80 8.16
C THR A 236 1.80 -8.26 9.32
N TYR A 237 3.01 -7.76 9.04
CA TYR A 237 3.85 -7.20 10.08
C TYR A 237 4.84 -6.16 9.51
N ARG A 238 4.98 -5.07 10.22
CA ARG A 238 5.94 -4.01 9.93
C ARG A 238 7.30 -4.37 10.56
N LEU A 239 8.34 -4.53 9.71
CA LEU A 239 9.68 -4.94 10.15
C LEU A 239 10.60 -3.77 10.54
N VAL A 240 10.11 -2.52 10.45
CA VAL A 240 10.85 -1.29 10.77
C VAL A 240 9.96 -0.40 11.64
N GLU A 241 10.47 0.75 12.09
CA GLU A 241 9.72 1.70 12.89
C GLU A 241 8.45 2.22 12.20
N HIS A 242 7.54 2.80 12.98
CA HIS A 242 6.27 3.31 12.44
C HIS A 242 6.49 4.48 11.48
N CYS A 243 7.27 5.44 11.92
CA CYS A 243 7.63 6.65 11.17
C CYS A 243 9.12 6.88 11.30
N GLY A 244 9.82 6.90 10.18
CA GLY A 244 11.26 7.05 10.11
C GLY A 244 11.95 5.93 9.34
N PRO A 245 13.28 6.05 9.15
CA PRO A 245 14.06 5.12 8.36
C PRO A 245 14.61 3.91 9.15
N ASN A 246 14.49 3.90 10.49
CA ASN A 246 15.29 3.05 11.35
C ASN A 246 14.61 1.72 11.68
N ASN A 247 15.38 0.87 12.33
CA ASN A 247 14.89 -0.27 13.07
C ASN A 247 14.59 0.18 14.52
N ASP A 248 13.46 -0.27 15.06
CA ASP A 248 12.97 0.06 16.40
C ASP A 248 12.92 -1.15 17.35
N ASP A 249 13.64 -2.22 17.02
CA ASP A 249 13.63 -3.47 17.81
C ASP A 249 14.17 -3.27 19.24
N ASN A 250 14.97 -2.21 19.48
CA ASN A 250 15.52 -1.82 20.76
C ASN A 250 14.52 -1.06 21.69
N LEU A 251 13.38 -0.61 21.16
CA LEU A 251 12.35 0.09 21.94
C LEU A 251 11.51 -0.85 22.84
N ASN A 252 11.69 -2.16 22.72
CA ASN A 252 11.11 -3.21 23.57
C ASN A 252 9.57 -3.24 23.68
N TYR A 253 8.83 -2.54 22.81
CA TYR A 253 7.36 -2.64 22.78
C TYR A 253 6.88 -3.90 22.03
N ARG A 254 7.77 -4.54 21.28
CA ARG A 254 7.60 -5.83 20.61
C ARG A 254 8.58 -6.85 21.19
N SER A 255 8.14 -8.08 21.41
CA SER A 255 9.06 -9.11 21.91
C SER A 255 10.04 -9.57 20.82
N LYS A 256 11.25 -9.96 21.22
CA LYS A 256 12.25 -10.52 20.29
C LYS A 256 11.75 -11.78 19.57
N SER A 257 10.95 -12.60 20.25
CA SER A 257 10.34 -13.80 19.69
C SER A 257 9.31 -13.47 18.59
N GLU A 258 8.48 -12.45 18.81
CA GLU A 258 7.51 -11.96 17.83
C GLU A 258 8.21 -11.42 16.58
N ILE A 259 9.21 -10.57 16.76
CA ILE A 259 10.02 -10.02 15.66
C ILE A 259 10.67 -11.16 14.85
N SER A 260 11.34 -12.09 15.51
CA SER A 260 11.98 -13.26 14.86
C SER A 260 10.98 -14.12 14.09
N TYR A 261 9.79 -14.35 14.64
CA TYR A 261 8.72 -15.07 13.97
C TYR A 261 8.32 -14.42 12.65
N TRP A 262 8.09 -13.10 12.66
CA TRP A 262 7.70 -12.37 11.46
C TRP A 262 8.84 -12.16 10.46
N GLN A 263 10.09 -12.02 10.91
CA GLN A 263 11.27 -12.00 10.04
C GLN A 263 11.40 -13.30 9.24
N LYS A 264 11.11 -14.46 9.85
CA LYS A 264 11.07 -15.77 9.16
C LYS A 264 9.94 -15.83 8.12
N LYS A 265 8.87 -15.06 8.33
CA LYS A 265 7.72 -14.96 7.41
C LYS A 265 7.82 -13.79 6.41
N CYS A 266 9.00 -13.24 6.21
CA CYS A 266 9.23 -12.15 5.24
C CYS A 266 8.72 -12.53 3.84
N PRO A 267 7.76 -11.77 3.26
CA PRO A 267 7.09 -12.14 2.02
C PRO A 267 8.05 -12.22 0.84
N VAL A 268 9.04 -11.31 0.76
CA VAL A 268 10.03 -11.29 -0.32
C VAL A 268 10.90 -12.55 -0.29
N LYS A 269 11.42 -12.93 0.90
CA LYS A 269 12.26 -14.13 1.06
C LYS A 269 11.49 -15.41 0.77
N LEU A 270 10.28 -15.55 1.30
CA LEU A 270 9.43 -16.72 1.10
C LEU A 270 9.03 -16.88 -0.37
N PHE A 271 8.66 -15.78 -1.03
CA PHE A 271 8.25 -15.87 -2.43
C PHE A 271 9.44 -16.14 -3.36
N LYS A 272 10.64 -15.59 -3.09
CA LYS A 272 11.88 -15.95 -3.80
C LYS A 272 12.18 -17.44 -3.67
N LYS A 273 12.14 -17.99 -2.44
CA LYS A 273 12.35 -19.43 -2.19
C LYS A 273 11.36 -20.28 -2.98
N LYS A 274 10.08 -19.88 -2.99
CA LYS A 274 9.02 -20.58 -3.75
C LYS A 274 9.31 -20.60 -5.26
N ILE A 275 9.77 -19.52 -5.85
CA ILE A 275 10.09 -19.48 -7.29
C ILE A 275 11.29 -20.37 -7.60
N LEU A 276 12.33 -20.31 -6.77
CA LEU A 276 13.54 -21.11 -6.95
C LEU A 276 13.26 -22.61 -6.83
N SER A 277 12.32 -23.04 -5.97
CA SER A 277 11.92 -24.46 -5.87
C SER A 277 11.18 -24.99 -7.10
N GLN A 278 10.66 -24.10 -7.96
CA GLN A 278 9.97 -24.45 -9.21
C GLN A 278 10.90 -24.47 -10.45
N LYS A 279 12.18 -24.76 -10.27
CA LYS A 279 13.19 -24.83 -11.33
C LYS A 279 13.43 -23.49 -12.08
N ALA A 280 13.05 -22.35 -11.49
CA ALA A 280 13.47 -21.06 -12.03
C ALA A 280 14.99 -20.93 -11.95
N LYS A 281 15.64 -20.57 -13.06
CA LYS A 281 17.08 -20.39 -13.10
C LYS A 281 17.48 -19.23 -12.18
N LYS A 282 18.29 -19.51 -11.16
CA LYS A 282 18.81 -18.51 -10.23
C LYS A 282 19.37 -17.27 -10.96
N ASN A 283 20.10 -17.48 -12.05
CA ASN A 283 20.69 -16.42 -12.87
C ASN A 283 19.64 -15.48 -13.47
N TYR A 284 18.42 -15.98 -13.76
CA TYR A 284 17.35 -15.13 -14.28
C TYR A 284 16.81 -14.18 -13.22
N LEU A 285 16.62 -14.64 -11.99
CA LEU A 285 16.22 -13.77 -10.88
C LEU A 285 17.28 -12.74 -10.57
N THR A 286 18.56 -13.13 -10.56
CA THR A 286 19.69 -12.20 -10.36
C THR A 286 19.72 -11.12 -11.44
N LYS A 287 19.41 -11.45 -12.71
CA LYS A 287 19.32 -10.44 -13.78
C LYS A 287 18.19 -9.44 -13.50
N ILE A 288 17.03 -9.91 -13.06
CA ILE A 288 15.88 -9.05 -12.69
C ILE A 288 16.29 -8.13 -11.52
N GLU A 289 16.90 -8.68 -10.48
CA GLU A 289 17.35 -7.93 -9.32
C GLU A 289 18.33 -6.81 -9.72
N LYS A 290 19.30 -7.10 -10.60
CA LYS A 290 20.23 -6.09 -11.15
C LYS A 290 19.48 -4.99 -11.93
N GLN A 291 18.50 -5.36 -12.75
CA GLN A 291 17.69 -4.38 -13.47
C GLN A 291 16.89 -3.47 -12.53
N VAL A 292 16.31 -4.03 -11.47
CA VAL A 292 15.59 -3.26 -10.44
C VAL A 292 16.54 -2.30 -9.72
N GLN A 293 17.75 -2.75 -9.35
CA GLN A 293 18.73 -1.88 -8.70
C GLN A 293 19.16 -0.71 -9.61
N LYS A 294 19.33 -0.97 -10.92
CA LYS A 294 19.60 0.10 -11.88
C LYS A 294 18.47 1.10 -11.94
N GLU A 295 17.20 0.62 -12.07
CA GLU A 295 16.01 1.48 -12.10
C GLU A 295 15.92 2.37 -10.84
N ILE A 296 16.23 1.80 -9.67
CA ILE A 296 16.24 2.53 -8.41
C ILE A 296 17.34 3.59 -8.41
N ASN A 297 18.58 3.23 -8.77
CA ASN A 297 19.68 4.18 -8.80
C ASN A 297 19.41 5.34 -9.76
N ASP A 298 18.86 5.05 -10.95
CA ASP A 298 18.50 6.06 -11.94
C ASP A 298 17.40 7.00 -11.41
N ALA A 299 16.42 6.50 -10.64
CA ALA A 299 15.38 7.32 -10.05
C ALA A 299 15.91 8.27 -8.98
N PHE A 300 16.80 7.81 -8.11
CA PHE A 300 17.42 8.66 -7.09
C PHE A 300 18.36 9.69 -7.72
N ALA A 301 19.16 9.31 -8.72
CA ALA A 301 20.01 10.24 -9.45
C ALA A 301 19.17 11.33 -10.16
N TYR A 302 18.05 10.95 -10.76
CA TYR A 302 17.12 11.88 -11.38
C TYR A 302 16.53 12.87 -10.36
N ALA A 303 16.07 12.39 -9.21
CA ALA A 303 15.51 13.22 -8.16
C ALA A 303 16.55 14.23 -7.62
N LYS A 304 17.78 13.78 -7.33
CA LYS A 304 18.87 14.66 -6.84
C LYS A 304 19.20 15.79 -7.83
N LYS A 305 19.15 15.52 -9.15
CA LYS A 305 19.42 16.51 -10.21
C LYS A 305 18.24 17.44 -10.51
N SER A 306 17.03 17.06 -10.12
CA SER A 306 15.80 17.83 -10.40
C SER A 306 15.76 19.14 -9.62
N LYS A 307 15.16 20.18 -10.20
CA LYS A 307 15.02 21.50 -9.59
C LYS A 307 14.00 21.48 -8.45
N PHE A 308 14.16 22.38 -7.49
CA PHE A 308 13.12 22.67 -6.50
C PHE A 308 11.97 23.48 -7.13
N PRO A 309 10.76 23.41 -6.56
CA PRO A 309 9.66 24.26 -6.98
C PRO A 309 9.99 25.74 -6.83
N SER A 310 9.50 26.58 -7.75
CA SER A 310 9.61 28.04 -7.60
C SER A 310 8.65 28.55 -6.52
N LYS A 311 8.96 29.70 -5.91
CA LYS A 311 8.07 30.34 -4.92
C LYS A 311 6.64 30.58 -5.46
N LYS A 312 6.49 30.83 -6.76
CA LYS A 312 5.18 31.01 -7.41
C LYS A 312 4.27 29.78 -7.31
N LEU A 313 4.85 28.57 -7.15
CA LEU A 313 4.06 27.34 -7.00
C LEU A 313 3.38 27.21 -5.63
N LEU A 314 3.78 27.98 -4.62
CA LEU A 314 3.18 27.91 -3.28
C LEU A 314 1.67 28.24 -3.30
N THR A 315 1.26 29.19 -4.11
CA THR A 315 -0.13 29.65 -4.22
C THR A 315 -0.90 29.04 -5.40
N GLN A 316 -0.23 28.22 -6.22
CA GLN A 316 -0.90 27.55 -7.34
C GLN A 316 -1.58 26.25 -6.89
N HIS A 317 -2.69 25.92 -7.53
CA HIS A 317 -3.48 24.72 -7.27
C HIS A 317 -4.08 24.65 -5.85
N VAL A 318 -4.29 25.80 -5.22
CA VAL A 318 -5.00 25.91 -3.93
C VAL A 318 -6.50 25.94 -4.15
N TYR A 319 -6.93 26.60 -5.22
CA TYR A 319 -8.33 26.68 -5.65
C TYR A 319 -8.50 26.10 -7.05
N ALA A 320 -9.68 25.54 -7.32
CA ALA A 320 -10.08 25.19 -8.67
C ALA A 320 -10.14 26.46 -9.55
N LYS A 321 -9.72 26.33 -10.80
CA LYS A 321 -9.89 27.36 -11.81
C LYS A 321 -11.16 27.10 -12.59
#